data_efe7aac6deb31597da3fc3e421e58934
#
_entry.id   efe7aac6deb31597da3fc3e421e58934
#
_cell.length_a   1.000
_cell.length_b   1.000
_cell.length_c   1.000
_cell.angle_alpha   90.00
_cell.angle_beta   90.00
_cell.angle_gamma   90.00
#
_symmetry.space_group_name_H-M   'P 1'
#
loop_
_entity.id
_entity.type
_entity.pdbx_description
1 polymer ?
#
loop_
_entity_poly.entity_id
_entity_poly.type
_entity_poly.pdbx_seq_one_letter_code
_entity_poly.pdbx_strand_id
1 'polypeptide(L)'
;MRRQPVAGMFALAMSACACEAAETRRVTIAENGVAKAVIVVADDATAPEQYAAAELAGFLRQVTGATISVTNRAQRERSRILVGEGAVKAIAPDFSVSDLGQEGLIIRTAGNDLYLAGGRPRGTLYAVYTFLEDHVGCRWWSSKVSTIPRKPTLTVGPIDVRYVPPLEYRESFWYDAFDGDWAARNRCNGNSARLDERHGGKHTYEGFVHTFFPLLPPAKYFKDHPDWYSEIDGKRRHEHAQLCLTNEEMRRELVKNLKERLRANPTATIASVSQNDWHGNCQCAKCAAIDREEGSPAGSLLRFVNAVAADIEKEFPHVAIDTLAYQYTRKPPRVTKPRPNVIVRLCSIECAFNWPLADERNRAFRDDIVGWSKICDRLYVWDYTTNFSHYVLPHPNLRVLGPNVRFFVDHGVRGIFEQGAYQSYGSEMAELRGWVLARLLWDPSLDAQKLIDEFLDGYYGPAAPHMRAYLKTTHDAADAAGQKLGCFYGPEVKFLSFATLDEGWKHLQAAEAAAGDDAALRHRVQVAQLPVLYAFILRWEPLRDEAGAAGAAWPVEDSIQAVYDRFMKIARAEKVTMVAESRNIDWLRSVVKNVATRKAN
;
A
#
# COMPACT_ATOMS: atom_id res chain seq x y z
N MET A 1 61.00 59.99 -24.42
CA MET A 1 61.71 58.77 -24.80
C MET A 1 60.75 57.61 -24.91
N ARG A 2 60.51 57.18 -26.12
CA ARG A 2 59.55 56.11 -26.45
C ARG A 2 60.21 54.74 -26.18
N ARG A 3 59.50 53.83 -25.47
CA ARG A 3 59.81 52.39 -25.49
C ARG A 3 58.62 51.61 -26.06
N GLN A 4 58.85 50.91 -27.13
CA GLN A 4 57.95 50.00 -27.80
C GLN A 4 57.83 48.71 -26.98
N PRO A 5 56.66 48.02 -27.00
CA PRO A 5 56.51 46.68 -26.43
C PRO A 5 56.86 45.61 -27.50
N VAL A 6 57.62 44.62 -27.06
CA VAL A 6 57.92 43.40 -27.78
C VAL A 6 56.68 42.46 -27.71
N ALA A 7 56.21 42.08 -28.88
CA ALA A 7 55.11 41.08 -29.01
C ALA A 7 55.72 39.67 -28.86
N GLY A 8 55.37 38.98 -27.76
CA GLY A 8 55.62 37.55 -27.59
C GLY A 8 54.40 36.76 -28.09
N MET A 9 54.59 36.07 -29.21
CA MET A 9 53.60 35.08 -29.70
C MET A 9 53.64 33.86 -28.81
N PHE A 10 52.59 33.67 -27.94
CA PHE A 10 52.28 32.41 -27.32
C PHE A 10 51.35 31.64 -28.24
N ALA A 11 51.89 30.57 -28.84
CA ALA A 11 51.08 29.58 -29.54
C ALA A 11 50.25 28.77 -28.49
N LEU A 12 48.95 29.04 -28.38
CA LEU A 12 48.02 28.17 -27.66
C LEU A 12 47.84 26.90 -28.49
N ALA A 13 48.45 25.81 -28.04
CA ALA A 13 48.06 24.47 -28.46
C ALA A 13 46.66 24.18 -27.93
N MET A 14 45.66 24.32 -28.78
CA MET A 14 44.29 23.77 -28.51
C MET A 14 44.41 22.25 -28.54
N SER A 15 44.54 21.67 -27.34
CA SER A 15 44.23 20.24 -27.12
C SER A 15 42.73 20.08 -27.33
N ALA A 16 42.34 19.63 -28.48
CA ALA A 16 41.00 19.15 -28.75
C ALA A 16 40.81 17.89 -27.91
N CYS A 17 40.28 18.08 -26.71
CA CYS A 17 39.68 16.98 -25.94
C CYS A 17 38.49 16.51 -26.78
N ALA A 18 38.70 15.47 -27.58
CA ALA A 18 37.62 14.75 -28.24
C ALA A 18 36.76 14.15 -27.12
N CYS A 19 35.73 14.90 -26.78
CA CYS A 19 34.60 14.34 -26.06
C CYS A 19 33.98 13.33 -27.04
N GLU A 20 34.43 12.06 -26.96
CA GLU A 20 33.71 10.96 -27.59
C GLU A 20 32.31 11.01 -27.03
N ALA A 21 31.38 11.56 -27.83
CA ALA A 21 29.96 11.42 -27.60
C ALA A 21 29.71 9.92 -27.45
N ALA A 22 29.41 9.48 -26.22
CA ALA A 22 29.01 8.12 -25.96
C ALA A 22 27.80 7.86 -26.89
N GLU A 23 28.04 7.13 -27.98
CA GLU A 23 26.96 6.64 -28.84
C GLU A 23 25.93 6.01 -27.92
N THR A 24 24.76 6.61 -27.86
CA THR A 24 23.65 6.15 -27.06
C THR A 24 23.18 4.81 -27.63
N ARG A 25 23.78 3.73 -27.12
CA ARG A 25 23.58 2.39 -27.63
C ARG A 25 22.20 1.89 -27.22
N ARG A 26 21.41 1.50 -28.22
CA ARG A 26 20.09 0.92 -28.05
C ARG A 26 20.17 -0.60 -28.10
N VAL A 27 19.38 -1.28 -27.28
CA VAL A 27 19.26 -2.73 -27.25
C VAL A 27 18.00 -3.13 -28.00
N THR A 28 18.16 -3.81 -29.15
CA THR A 28 17.05 -4.36 -29.90
C THR A 28 16.69 -5.73 -29.33
N ILE A 29 15.50 -5.84 -28.73
CA ILE A 29 14.99 -7.05 -28.09
C ILE A 29 14.30 -7.96 -29.13
N ALA A 30 13.47 -7.36 -29.98
CA ALA A 30 12.82 -8.05 -31.09
C ALA A 30 12.66 -7.12 -32.29
N GLU A 31 12.58 -7.68 -33.48
CA GLU A 31 12.32 -6.98 -34.74
C GLU A 31 11.32 -7.76 -35.58
N ASN A 32 10.18 -7.15 -35.89
CA ASN A 32 9.08 -7.78 -36.67
C ASN A 32 8.66 -9.16 -36.11
N GLY A 33 8.58 -9.29 -34.78
CA GLY A 33 8.22 -10.55 -34.12
C GLY A 33 9.34 -11.60 -34.07
N VAL A 34 10.57 -11.23 -34.47
CA VAL A 34 11.73 -12.11 -34.41
C VAL A 34 12.68 -11.69 -33.28
N ALA A 35 13.05 -12.63 -32.42
CA ALA A 35 13.95 -12.38 -31.29
C ALA A 35 15.35 -11.95 -31.77
N LYS A 36 15.84 -10.80 -31.27
CA LYS A 36 17.20 -10.27 -31.50
C LYS A 36 18.06 -10.34 -30.24
N ALA A 37 17.44 -10.57 -29.08
CA ALA A 37 18.11 -10.72 -27.80
C ALA A 37 17.95 -12.11 -27.21
N VAL A 38 18.75 -12.39 -26.20
CA VAL A 38 18.68 -13.56 -25.34
C VAL A 38 18.68 -13.13 -23.88
N ILE A 39 17.89 -13.76 -23.03
CA ILE A 39 17.89 -13.53 -21.58
C ILE A 39 18.93 -14.46 -20.96
N VAL A 40 19.84 -13.88 -20.16
CA VAL A 40 20.93 -14.62 -19.51
C VAL A 40 20.74 -14.55 -17.99
N VAL A 41 20.78 -15.69 -17.33
CA VAL A 41 20.81 -15.84 -15.87
C VAL A 41 22.09 -16.61 -15.48
N ALA A 42 22.60 -16.38 -14.29
CA ALA A 42 23.75 -17.14 -13.78
C ALA A 42 23.36 -18.58 -13.41
N ASP A 43 24.35 -19.48 -13.37
CA ASP A 43 24.13 -20.88 -12.95
C ASP A 43 23.66 -20.97 -11.47
N ASP A 44 24.09 -20.03 -10.63
CA ASP A 44 23.75 -19.91 -9.22
C ASP A 44 22.59 -18.91 -8.95
N ALA A 45 21.80 -18.59 -9.98
CA ALA A 45 20.67 -17.68 -9.85
C ALA A 45 19.67 -18.19 -8.80
N THR A 46 19.25 -17.30 -7.92
CA THR A 46 18.23 -17.59 -6.88
C THR A 46 16.86 -17.83 -7.50
N ALA A 47 15.94 -18.45 -6.74
CA ALA A 47 14.57 -18.67 -7.20
C ALA A 47 13.88 -17.39 -7.69
N PRO A 48 13.99 -16.21 -7.00
CA PRO A 48 13.46 -14.95 -7.53
C PRO A 48 14.13 -14.45 -8.81
N GLU A 49 15.44 -14.67 -8.99
CA GLU A 49 16.15 -14.30 -10.22
C GLU A 49 15.73 -15.18 -11.41
N GLN A 50 15.54 -16.48 -11.18
CA GLN A 50 15.00 -17.41 -12.18
C GLN A 50 13.56 -17.06 -12.56
N TYR A 51 12.73 -16.76 -11.56
CA TYR A 51 11.35 -16.34 -11.78
C TYR A 51 11.29 -15.00 -12.54
N ALA A 52 12.15 -14.04 -12.20
CA ALA A 52 12.27 -12.77 -12.90
C ALA A 52 12.57 -12.94 -14.39
N ALA A 53 13.49 -13.86 -14.75
CA ALA A 53 13.81 -14.16 -16.14
C ALA A 53 12.63 -14.84 -16.87
N ALA A 54 11.89 -15.73 -16.20
CA ALA A 54 10.71 -16.39 -16.76
C ALA A 54 9.56 -15.39 -16.99
N GLU A 55 9.27 -14.49 -16.03
CA GLU A 55 8.28 -13.41 -16.17
C GLU A 55 8.67 -12.47 -17.31
N LEU A 56 9.94 -12.06 -17.38
CA LEU A 56 10.44 -11.24 -18.47
C LEU A 56 10.22 -11.89 -19.84
N ALA A 57 10.61 -13.15 -20.00
CA ALA A 57 10.42 -13.89 -21.25
C ALA A 57 8.93 -14.01 -21.62
N GLY A 58 8.10 -14.29 -20.62
CA GLY A 58 6.65 -14.42 -20.77
C GLY A 58 5.99 -13.12 -21.24
N PHE A 59 6.30 -12.00 -20.60
CA PHE A 59 5.76 -10.68 -20.99
C PHE A 59 6.32 -10.19 -22.32
N LEU A 60 7.62 -10.33 -22.57
CA LEU A 60 8.21 -9.95 -23.85
C LEU A 60 7.61 -10.76 -25.01
N ARG A 61 7.27 -12.03 -24.82
CA ARG A 61 6.54 -12.82 -25.82
C ARG A 61 5.15 -12.26 -26.10
N GLN A 62 4.42 -11.85 -25.05
CA GLN A 62 3.10 -11.21 -25.22
C GLN A 62 3.21 -9.89 -25.95
N VAL A 63 4.23 -9.09 -25.64
CA VAL A 63 4.47 -7.77 -26.24
C VAL A 63 4.91 -7.89 -27.69
N THR A 64 5.88 -8.75 -27.99
CA THR A 64 6.56 -8.76 -29.29
C THR A 64 6.09 -9.86 -30.22
N GLY A 65 5.47 -10.91 -29.70
CA GLY A 65 5.19 -12.17 -30.43
C GLY A 65 6.44 -13.08 -30.56
N ALA A 66 7.63 -12.57 -30.21
CA ALA A 66 8.89 -13.32 -30.32
C ALA A 66 9.13 -14.22 -29.10
N THR A 67 9.60 -15.43 -29.30
CA THR A 67 10.10 -16.30 -28.23
C THR A 67 11.56 -15.96 -27.95
N ILE A 68 11.81 -15.31 -26.81
CA ILE A 68 13.15 -14.94 -26.35
C ILE A 68 13.64 -16.05 -25.41
N SER A 69 14.75 -16.71 -25.78
CA SER A 69 15.29 -17.83 -24.99
C SER A 69 15.94 -17.35 -23.70
N VAL A 70 15.76 -18.12 -22.62
CA VAL A 70 16.49 -17.97 -21.35
C VAL A 70 17.63 -18.99 -21.34
N THR A 71 18.84 -18.56 -21.00
CA THR A 71 20.06 -19.39 -21.00
C THR A 71 21.00 -18.98 -19.86
N ASN A 72 21.92 -19.84 -19.49
CA ASN A 72 23.03 -19.55 -18.59
C ASN A 72 24.35 -19.22 -19.33
N ARG A 73 24.34 -19.26 -20.68
CA ARG A 73 25.51 -19.00 -21.51
C ARG A 73 25.35 -17.72 -22.33
N ALA A 74 26.28 -16.80 -22.16
CA ALA A 74 26.32 -15.56 -22.93
C ALA A 74 26.68 -15.84 -24.40
N GLN A 75 25.75 -15.55 -25.32
CA GLN A 75 26.01 -15.61 -26.77
C GLN A 75 26.48 -14.21 -27.24
N ARG A 76 27.71 -14.11 -27.76
CA ARG A 76 28.31 -12.82 -28.14
C ARG A 76 27.68 -12.16 -29.37
N GLU A 77 26.97 -12.90 -30.18
CA GLU A 77 26.40 -12.47 -31.48
C GLU A 77 25.03 -11.80 -31.38
N ARG A 78 24.41 -11.81 -30.19
CA ARG A 78 23.08 -11.24 -29.94
C ARG A 78 23.13 -10.20 -28.83
N SER A 79 22.17 -9.29 -28.80
CA SER A 79 21.90 -8.47 -27.63
C SER A 79 21.57 -9.37 -26.44
N ARG A 80 22.07 -9.02 -25.25
CA ARG A 80 21.87 -9.80 -24.03
C ARG A 80 21.06 -9.02 -23.01
N ILE A 81 20.09 -9.67 -22.41
CA ILE A 81 19.38 -9.15 -21.24
C ILE A 81 19.87 -9.95 -20.04
N LEU A 82 20.70 -9.34 -19.22
CA LEU A 82 21.39 -9.96 -18.10
C LEU A 82 20.55 -9.78 -16.84
N VAL A 83 20.01 -10.87 -16.30
CA VAL A 83 19.11 -10.85 -15.15
C VAL A 83 19.84 -11.37 -13.92
N GLY A 84 19.98 -10.49 -12.91
CA GLY A 84 20.69 -10.73 -11.65
C GLY A 84 22.17 -10.34 -11.70
N GLU A 85 22.73 -10.11 -10.51
CA GLU A 85 24.12 -9.67 -10.33
C GLU A 85 25.12 -10.65 -10.94
N GLY A 86 24.92 -11.97 -10.75
CA GLY A 86 25.81 -13.01 -11.25
C GLY A 86 25.94 -13.00 -12.78
N ALA A 87 24.82 -12.81 -13.50
CA ALA A 87 24.83 -12.72 -14.96
C ALA A 87 25.58 -11.46 -15.46
N VAL A 88 25.44 -10.32 -14.75
CA VAL A 88 26.15 -9.08 -15.10
C VAL A 88 27.64 -9.20 -14.80
N LYS A 89 28.03 -9.76 -13.64
CA LYS A 89 29.44 -9.96 -13.24
C LYS A 89 30.23 -10.85 -14.20
N ALA A 90 29.58 -11.79 -14.87
CA ALA A 90 30.21 -12.66 -15.88
C ALA A 90 30.83 -11.86 -17.05
N ILE A 91 30.39 -10.61 -17.27
CA ILE A 91 30.88 -9.74 -18.34
C ILE A 91 31.41 -8.40 -17.84
N ALA A 92 31.00 -7.97 -16.67
CA ALA A 92 31.42 -6.74 -15.98
C ALA A 92 31.81 -7.10 -14.53
N PRO A 93 33.03 -7.60 -14.27
CA PRO A 93 33.42 -8.15 -12.97
C PRO A 93 33.28 -7.17 -11.79
N ASP A 94 33.44 -5.88 -12.04
CA ASP A 94 33.37 -4.80 -11.03
C ASP A 94 31.91 -4.39 -10.70
N PHE A 95 30.92 -4.95 -11.38
CA PHE A 95 29.51 -4.65 -11.10
C PHE A 95 29.10 -5.14 -9.71
N SER A 96 28.37 -4.32 -8.96
CA SER A 96 27.91 -4.68 -7.61
C SER A 96 26.54 -4.08 -7.30
N VAL A 97 25.75 -4.83 -6.54
CA VAL A 97 24.45 -4.43 -5.96
C VAL A 97 24.48 -4.41 -4.42
N SER A 98 25.66 -4.51 -3.81
CA SER A 98 25.82 -4.69 -2.35
C SER A 98 25.26 -3.53 -1.51
N ASP A 99 25.18 -2.33 -2.07
CA ASP A 99 24.68 -1.10 -1.44
C ASP A 99 23.20 -0.82 -1.74
N LEU A 100 22.50 -1.74 -2.41
CA LEU A 100 21.10 -1.61 -2.78
C LEU A 100 20.11 -2.19 -1.73
N GLY A 101 20.63 -2.75 -0.63
CA GLY A 101 19.78 -3.46 0.34
C GLY A 101 19.06 -4.65 -0.30
N GLN A 102 17.87 -4.96 0.17
CA GLN A 102 17.11 -6.14 -0.29
C GLN A 102 16.30 -5.91 -1.58
N GLU A 103 16.02 -4.66 -1.93
CA GLU A 103 15.00 -4.33 -2.93
C GLU A 103 15.42 -3.24 -3.92
N GLY A 104 16.54 -2.57 -3.68
CA GLY A 104 17.07 -1.61 -4.62
C GLY A 104 17.47 -2.27 -5.93
N LEU A 105 17.46 -1.51 -7.03
CA LEU A 105 17.61 -2.03 -8.38
C LEU A 105 18.49 -1.16 -9.26
N ILE A 106 19.02 -1.79 -10.31
CA ILE A 106 19.70 -1.16 -11.43
C ILE A 106 19.08 -1.66 -12.74
N ILE A 107 18.71 -0.72 -13.62
CA ILE A 107 18.34 -0.97 -15.01
C ILE A 107 19.29 -0.14 -15.87
N ARG A 108 20.14 -0.80 -16.66
CA ARG A 108 21.18 -0.09 -17.42
C ARG A 108 21.41 -0.72 -18.78
N THR A 109 21.52 0.13 -19.82
CA THR A 109 22.02 -0.30 -21.12
C THR A 109 23.53 -0.06 -21.19
N ALA A 110 24.29 -1.10 -21.58
CA ALA A 110 25.75 -1.05 -21.72
C ALA A 110 26.15 -1.77 -23.02
N GLY A 111 26.54 -0.99 -24.03
CA GLY A 111 26.74 -1.56 -25.35
C GLY A 111 25.45 -2.11 -25.94
N ASN A 112 25.47 -3.39 -26.32
CA ASN A 112 24.30 -4.11 -26.81
C ASN A 112 23.58 -4.90 -25.71
N ASP A 113 23.90 -4.63 -24.45
CA ASP A 113 23.39 -5.37 -23.31
C ASP A 113 22.42 -4.52 -22.47
N LEU A 114 21.44 -5.18 -21.88
CA LEU A 114 20.55 -4.63 -20.87
C LEU A 114 20.79 -5.36 -19.55
N TYR A 115 21.16 -4.62 -18.52
CA TYR A 115 21.32 -5.12 -17.14
C TYR A 115 20.05 -4.90 -16.37
N LEU A 116 19.51 -5.96 -15.78
CA LEU A 116 18.36 -5.96 -14.87
C LEU A 116 18.80 -6.67 -13.59
N ALA A 117 19.28 -5.93 -12.59
CA ALA A 117 19.83 -6.50 -11.37
C ALA A 117 19.42 -5.68 -10.16
N GLY A 118 19.48 -6.30 -8.99
CA GLY A 118 19.13 -5.63 -7.74
C GLY A 118 19.56 -6.43 -6.52
N GLY A 119 19.34 -5.83 -5.34
CA GLY A 119 19.63 -6.47 -4.06
C GLY A 119 18.81 -7.74 -3.85
N ARG A 120 19.36 -8.70 -3.13
CA ARG A 120 18.66 -9.96 -2.81
C ARG A 120 17.83 -9.79 -1.53
N PRO A 121 16.62 -10.40 -1.46
CA PRO A 121 16.10 -11.38 -2.42
C PRO A 121 15.23 -10.82 -3.55
N ARG A 122 14.72 -9.54 -3.49
CA ARG A 122 13.64 -9.07 -4.38
C ARG A 122 14.07 -8.08 -5.45
N GLY A 123 15.19 -7.40 -5.29
CA GLY A 123 15.58 -6.27 -6.15
C GLY A 123 15.70 -6.62 -7.63
N THR A 124 16.21 -7.81 -7.99
CA THR A 124 16.28 -8.24 -9.40
C THR A 124 14.89 -8.43 -10.02
N LEU A 125 13.96 -9.05 -9.28
CA LEU A 125 12.57 -9.20 -9.74
C LEU A 125 11.90 -7.84 -9.92
N TYR A 126 12.15 -6.91 -9.00
CA TYR A 126 11.64 -5.53 -9.09
C TYR A 126 12.27 -4.74 -10.25
N ALA A 127 13.55 -5.00 -10.59
CA ALA A 127 14.18 -4.44 -11.78
C ALA A 127 13.48 -4.88 -13.06
N VAL A 128 13.11 -6.17 -13.15
CA VAL A 128 12.35 -6.71 -14.29
C VAL A 128 10.96 -6.06 -14.39
N TYR A 129 10.22 -5.98 -13.29
CA TYR A 129 8.87 -5.38 -13.33
C TYR A 129 8.93 -3.87 -13.61
N THR A 130 9.91 -3.15 -13.06
CA THR A 130 10.11 -1.74 -13.36
C THR A 130 10.49 -1.53 -14.84
N PHE A 131 11.35 -2.37 -15.40
CA PHE A 131 11.67 -2.33 -16.83
C PHE A 131 10.42 -2.57 -17.71
N LEU A 132 9.64 -3.60 -17.39
CA LEU A 132 8.41 -3.91 -18.14
C LEU A 132 7.38 -2.79 -18.03
N GLU A 133 7.30 -2.12 -16.89
CA GLU A 133 6.37 -1.03 -16.64
C GLU A 133 6.79 0.27 -17.32
N ASP A 134 8.02 0.73 -17.07
CA ASP A 134 8.46 2.07 -17.44
C ASP A 134 9.04 2.15 -18.88
N HIS A 135 9.61 1.06 -19.39
CA HIS A 135 10.25 1.04 -20.69
C HIS A 135 9.51 0.22 -21.75
N VAL A 136 8.70 -0.75 -21.32
CA VAL A 136 7.88 -1.55 -22.25
C VAL A 136 6.43 -1.07 -22.27
N GLY A 137 5.89 -0.63 -21.13
CA GLY A 137 4.53 -0.08 -21.00
C GLY A 137 3.51 -1.10 -20.50
N CYS A 138 3.97 -2.18 -19.84
CA CYS A 138 3.06 -3.10 -19.17
C CYS A 138 2.43 -2.46 -17.94
N ARG A 139 1.19 -2.80 -17.62
CA ARG A 139 0.49 -2.36 -16.39
C ARG A 139 -0.33 -3.52 -15.83
N TRP A 140 -0.34 -3.66 -14.52
CA TRP A 140 -1.11 -4.65 -13.78
C TRP A 140 -2.07 -3.92 -12.83
N TRP A 141 -3.22 -3.51 -13.37
CA TRP A 141 -4.21 -2.67 -12.70
C TRP A 141 -4.85 -3.36 -11.49
N SER A 142 -5.19 -4.63 -11.66
CA SER A 142 -5.73 -5.51 -10.63
C SER A 142 -5.18 -6.93 -10.80
N SER A 143 -5.52 -7.86 -9.91
CA SER A 143 -5.17 -9.27 -10.08
C SER A 143 -5.78 -9.89 -11.36
N LYS A 144 -6.83 -9.27 -11.92
CA LYS A 144 -7.59 -9.77 -13.06
C LYS A 144 -7.38 -8.96 -14.34
N VAL A 145 -6.91 -7.72 -14.24
CA VAL A 145 -6.85 -6.78 -15.38
C VAL A 145 -5.45 -6.21 -15.53
N SER A 146 -4.90 -6.35 -16.72
CA SER A 146 -3.61 -5.79 -17.08
C SER A 146 -3.63 -5.24 -18.52
N THR A 147 -2.74 -4.29 -18.79
CA THR A 147 -2.45 -3.80 -20.14
C THR A 147 -1.08 -4.29 -20.56
N ILE A 148 -1.04 -5.11 -21.62
CA ILE A 148 0.19 -5.60 -22.23
C ILE A 148 0.23 -5.08 -23.67
N PRO A 149 1.09 -4.10 -23.99
CA PRO A 149 1.12 -3.48 -25.30
C PRO A 149 1.63 -4.44 -26.37
N ARG A 150 1.18 -4.29 -27.61
CA ARG A 150 1.69 -5.03 -28.77
C ARG A 150 2.76 -4.19 -29.49
N LYS A 151 4.00 -4.66 -29.46
CA LYS A 151 5.17 -4.02 -30.08
C LYS A 151 6.04 -5.07 -30.76
N PRO A 152 5.70 -5.55 -32.00
CA PRO A 152 6.47 -6.58 -32.69
C PRO A 152 7.95 -6.21 -32.90
N THR A 153 8.26 -4.92 -32.98
CA THR A 153 9.62 -4.38 -32.91
C THR A 153 9.76 -3.63 -31.59
N LEU A 154 10.73 -4.05 -30.78
CA LEU A 154 11.03 -3.47 -29.48
C LEU A 154 12.52 -3.19 -29.36
N THR A 155 12.87 -1.91 -29.30
CA THR A 155 14.22 -1.42 -29.05
C THR A 155 14.18 -0.48 -27.86
N VAL A 156 15.08 -0.63 -26.90
CA VAL A 156 15.13 0.15 -25.66
C VAL A 156 16.48 0.86 -25.50
N GLY A 157 16.49 1.91 -24.68
CA GLY A 157 17.67 2.65 -24.30
C GLY A 157 17.86 4.00 -25.03
N PRO A 158 18.77 4.84 -24.53
CA PRO A 158 19.65 4.58 -23.38
C PRO A 158 18.87 4.55 -22.07
N ILE A 159 19.26 3.66 -21.15
CA ILE A 159 18.68 3.54 -19.81
C ILE A 159 19.85 3.53 -18.81
N ASP A 160 19.75 4.32 -17.75
CA ASP A 160 20.62 4.24 -16.57
C ASP A 160 19.80 4.63 -15.33
N VAL A 161 19.14 3.63 -14.74
CA VAL A 161 18.30 3.75 -13.55
C VAL A 161 18.99 3.06 -12.41
N ARG A 162 19.11 3.75 -11.26
CA ARG A 162 19.47 3.22 -9.97
C ARG A 162 18.46 3.70 -8.97
N TYR A 163 17.80 2.81 -8.28
CA TYR A 163 16.73 3.16 -7.35
C TYR A 163 16.76 2.27 -6.10
N VAL A 164 16.59 2.89 -4.96
CA VAL A 164 16.40 2.21 -3.66
C VAL A 164 15.12 2.78 -3.04
N PRO A 165 14.10 1.94 -2.78
CA PRO A 165 12.85 2.43 -2.21
C PRO A 165 13.07 3.00 -0.81
N PRO A 166 12.44 4.14 -0.45
CA PRO A 166 12.59 4.74 0.88
C PRO A 166 11.88 3.93 1.97
N LEU A 167 10.87 3.16 1.61
CA LEU A 167 10.08 2.35 2.52
C LEU A 167 10.52 0.89 2.50
N GLU A 168 10.89 0.35 3.67
CA GLU A 168 11.22 -1.07 3.85
C GLU A 168 9.97 -1.97 3.94
N TYR A 169 8.83 -1.43 4.36
CA TYR A 169 7.54 -2.13 4.44
C TYR A 169 6.47 -1.37 3.68
N ARG A 170 5.83 -2.04 2.73
CA ARG A 170 4.83 -1.46 1.81
C ARG A 170 3.65 -2.41 1.69
N GLU A 171 2.55 -2.05 2.31
CA GLU A 171 1.34 -2.86 2.28
C GLU A 171 0.11 -2.04 1.89
N SER A 172 -0.35 -2.23 0.66
CA SER A 172 -1.67 -1.81 0.22
C SER A 172 -2.67 -2.87 0.67
N PHE A 173 -3.32 -2.67 1.83
CA PHE A 173 -4.15 -3.69 2.47
C PHE A 173 -5.58 -3.66 1.93
N TRP A 174 -5.69 -3.89 0.63
CA TRP A 174 -6.92 -4.06 -0.13
C TRP A 174 -7.07 -5.51 -0.57
N TYR A 175 -8.30 -6.02 -0.66
CA TYR A 175 -8.54 -7.46 -0.87
C TYR A 175 -7.83 -8.01 -2.11
N ASP A 176 -7.89 -7.29 -3.23
CA ASP A 176 -7.24 -7.68 -4.50
C ASP A 176 -5.70 -7.67 -4.40
N ALA A 177 -5.14 -6.78 -3.57
CA ALA A 177 -3.70 -6.65 -3.37
C ALA A 177 -3.07 -7.83 -2.61
N PHE A 178 -3.86 -8.76 -2.09
CA PHE A 178 -3.35 -9.99 -1.48
C PHE A 178 -2.90 -11.03 -2.50
N ASP A 179 -3.26 -10.86 -3.77
CA ASP A 179 -2.72 -11.71 -4.83
C ASP A 179 -1.20 -11.57 -4.93
N GLY A 180 -0.47 -12.71 -4.88
CA GLY A 180 0.99 -12.69 -4.79
C GLY A 180 1.68 -12.16 -6.05
N ASP A 181 1.18 -12.55 -7.22
CA ASP A 181 1.73 -12.07 -8.50
C ASP A 181 1.46 -10.56 -8.68
N TRP A 182 0.24 -10.11 -8.34
CA TRP A 182 -0.09 -8.69 -8.39
C TRP A 182 0.78 -7.89 -7.41
N ALA A 183 0.91 -8.36 -6.17
CA ALA A 183 1.71 -7.71 -5.14
C ALA A 183 3.19 -7.59 -5.57
N ALA A 184 3.78 -8.66 -6.11
CA ALA A 184 5.15 -8.64 -6.62
C ALA A 184 5.32 -7.65 -7.78
N ARG A 185 4.41 -7.67 -8.75
CA ARG A 185 4.41 -6.78 -9.93
C ARG A 185 4.26 -5.31 -9.54
N ASN A 186 3.52 -5.03 -8.48
CA ASN A 186 3.35 -3.68 -7.91
C ASN A 186 4.28 -3.40 -6.71
N ARG A 187 5.27 -4.27 -6.45
CA ARG A 187 6.36 -4.10 -5.48
C ARG A 187 5.90 -3.93 -4.02
N CYS A 188 4.72 -4.47 -3.68
CA CYS A 188 4.29 -4.66 -2.31
C CYS A 188 5.03 -5.83 -1.67
N ASN A 189 5.36 -5.73 -0.37
CA ASN A 189 6.12 -6.75 0.36
C ASN A 189 5.57 -7.03 1.77
N GLY A 190 4.35 -6.53 2.05
CA GLY A 190 3.73 -6.59 3.36
C GLY A 190 3.25 -7.99 3.76
N ASN A 191 2.83 -8.12 5.00
CA ASN A 191 2.50 -9.41 5.63
C ASN A 191 1.36 -10.18 4.96
N SER A 192 0.35 -9.47 4.45
CA SER A 192 -0.88 -10.11 3.95
C SER A 192 -0.81 -10.56 2.49
N ALA A 193 0.17 -10.07 1.72
CA ALA A 193 0.39 -10.51 0.35
C ALA A 193 0.81 -11.99 0.32
N ARG A 194 0.25 -12.76 -0.62
CA ARG A 194 0.56 -14.19 -0.82
C ARG A 194 1.86 -14.37 -1.61
N LEU A 195 2.92 -13.69 -1.16
CA LEU A 195 4.26 -13.83 -1.72
C LEU A 195 4.93 -15.10 -1.18
N ASP A 196 5.56 -15.85 -2.06
CA ASP A 196 6.29 -17.08 -1.78
C ASP A 196 7.79 -16.95 -2.12
N GLU A 197 8.53 -18.05 -2.09
CA GLU A 197 9.97 -18.09 -2.35
C GLU A 197 10.34 -17.56 -3.74
N ARG A 198 9.53 -17.83 -4.76
CA ARG A 198 9.79 -17.34 -6.14
C ARG A 198 9.71 -15.81 -6.24
N HIS A 199 8.94 -15.18 -5.36
CA HIS A 199 8.84 -13.72 -5.27
C HIS A 199 9.93 -13.09 -4.37
N GLY A 200 10.74 -13.91 -3.70
CA GLY A 200 11.71 -13.49 -2.70
C GLY A 200 11.11 -13.27 -1.31
N GLY A 201 9.95 -13.86 -1.04
CA GLY A 201 9.26 -13.77 0.25
C GLY A 201 8.70 -12.39 0.55
N LYS A 202 8.38 -12.17 1.83
CA LYS A 202 7.74 -10.96 2.35
C LYS A 202 8.19 -10.64 3.77
N HIS A 203 7.73 -9.53 4.35
CA HIS A 203 7.78 -9.33 5.78
C HIS A 203 6.70 -10.20 6.46
N THR A 204 7.13 -11.14 7.28
CA THR A 204 6.23 -12.06 7.97
C THR A 204 6.14 -11.69 9.44
N TYR A 205 4.92 -11.52 9.93
CA TYR A 205 4.64 -11.23 11.34
C TYR A 205 4.41 -12.52 12.13
N GLU A 206 4.98 -12.57 13.35
CA GLU A 206 4.46 -13.40 14.43
C GLU A 206 3.47 -12.57 15.24
N GLY A 207 2.19 -12.91 15.12
CA GLY A 207 1.09 -12.09 15.64
C GLY A 207 0.96 -10.75 14.91
N PHE A 208 -0.16 -10.48 14.27
CA PHE A 208 -0.42 -9.17 13.68
C PHE A 208 -1.48 -8.48 14.50
N VAL A 209 -0.97 -7.67 15.36
CA VAL A 209 -1.35 -6.70 16.38
C VAL A 209 -2.29 -7.21 17.48
N HIS A 210 -2.48 -6.38 18.51
CA HIS A 210 -3.30 -6.67 19.70
C HIS A 210 -2.91 -7.96 20.42
N THR A 211 -1.60 -8.16 20.60
CA THR A 211 -1.01 -9.44 21.01
C THR A 211 -0.87 -9.65 22.51
N PHE A 212 -1.17 -8.65 23.35
CA PHE A 212 -1.03 -8.81 24.80
C PHE A 212 -1.81 -10.01 25.34
N PHE A 213 -3.09 -10.12 25.06
CA PHE A 213 -3.88 -11.26 25.53
C PHE A 213 -3.65 -12.54 24.72
N PRO A 214 -3.40 -12.53 23.42
CA PRO A 214 -2.87 -13.70 22.72
C PRO A 214 -1.58 -14.28 23.30
N LEU A 215 -0.68 -13.43 23.83
CA LEU A 215 0.57 -13.88 24.49
C LEU A 215 0.34 -14.29 25.95
N LEU A 216 -0.57 -13.62 26.66
CA LEU A 216 -0.93 -13.89 28.05
C LEU A 216 -2.45 -13.97 28.21
N PRO A 217 -3.08 -15.09 27.78
CA PRO A 217 -4.53 -15.24 27.83
C PRO A 217 -5.07 -15.15 29.27
N PRO A 218 -6.03 -14.24 29.57
CA PRO A 218 -6.61 -14.11 30.90
C PRO A 218 -7.22 -15.41 31.45
N ALA A 219 -7.83 -16.21 30.58
CA ALA A 219 -8.40 -17.51 30.98
C ALA A 219 -7.37 -18.48 31.59
N LYS A 220 -6.08 -18.33 31.20
CA LYS A 220 -4.98 -19.15 31.71
C LYS A 220 -4.34 -18.56 32.96
N TYR A 221 -4.16 -17.24 33.00
CA TYR A 221 -3.26 -16.61 33.99
C TYR A 221 -3.98 -15.74 35.03
N PHE A 222 -5.15 -15.16 34.75
CA PHE A 222 -5.73 -14.14 35.61
C PHE A 222 -6.09 -14.64 37.01
N LYS A 223 -6.55 -15.88 37.13
CA LYS A 223 -6.95 -16.46 38.42
C LYS A 223 -5.78 -16.50 39.41
N ASP A 224 -4.60 -16.91 38.93
CA ASP A 224 -3.41 -17.12 39.79
C ASP A 224 -2.49 -15.88 39.82
N HIS A 225 -2.57 -15.01 38.81
CA HIS A 225 -1.73 -13.82 38.63
C HIS A 225 -2.59 -12.59 38.25
N PRO A 226 -3.53 -12.14 39.06
CA PRO A 226 -4.36 -10.98 38.75
C PRO A 226 -3.54 -9.69 38.66
N ASP A 227 -2.37 -9.60 39.32
CA ASP A 227 -1.44 -8.48 39.30
C ASP A 227 -0.69 -8.31 37.95
N TRP A 228 -0.75 -9.30 37.06
CA TRP A 228 -0.23 -9.21 35.71
C TRP A 228 -1.11 -8.35 34.78
N TYR A 229 -2.35 -8.12 35.16
CA TYR A 229 -3.33 -7.37 34.40
C TYR A 229 -3.55 -5.96 34.99
N SER A 230 -4.15 -5.08 34.22
CA SER A 230 -4.33 -3.69 34.64
C SER A 230 -5.07 -3.55 35.96
N GLU A 231 -4.56 -2.66 36.80
CA GLU A 231 -5.33 -2.08 37.89
C GLU A 231 -6.08 -0.86 37.38
N ILE A 232 -7.38 -0.85 37.50
CA ILE A 232 -8.28 0.23 37.07
C ILE A 232 -9.22 0.50 38.24
N ASP A 233 -9.28 1.74 38.70
CA ASP A 233 -10.06 2.16 39.86
C ASP A 233 -9.79 1.29 41.11
N GLY A 234 -8.51 0.98 41.35
CA GLY A 234 -8.03 0.20 42.48
C GLY A 234 -8.34 -1.30 42.42
N LYS A 235 -8.82 -1.82 41.28
CA LYS A 235 -9.16 -3.24 41.08
C LYS A 235 -8.40 -3.84 39.91
N ARG A 236 -7.84 -5.03 40.10
CA ARG A 236 -7.27 -5.82 39.01
C ARG A 236 -8.39 -6.43 38.18
N ARG A 237 -8.32 -6.23 36.85
CA ARG A 237 -9.32 -6.74 35.90
C ARG A 237 -8.69 -7.07 34.55
N HIS A 238 -9.36 -7.93 33.78
CA HIS A 238 -8.98 -8.27 32.42
C HIS A 238 -10.03 -7.89 31.37
N GLU A 239 -11.29 -7.70 31.74
CA GLU A 239 -12.32 -7.23 30.82
C GLU A 239 -12.05 -5.77 30.43
N HIS A 240 -11.94 -5.50 29.13
CA HIS A 240 -11.60 -4.19 28.56
C HIS A 240 -10.37 -3.55 29.25
N ALA A 241 -9.36 -4.37 29.55
CA ALA A 241 -8.16 -3.98 30.25
C ALA A 241 -6.90 -4.40 29.49
N GLN A 242 -5.75 -3.91 29.92
CA GLN A 242 -4.43 -4.21 29.37
C GLN A 242 -3.61 -5.04 30.34
N LEU A 243 -2.30 -5.19 30.10
CA LEU A 243 -1.35 -5.79 31.03
C LEU A 243 -0.74 -4.73 31.96
N CYS A 244 -0.24 -5.16 33.11
CA CYS A 244 0.53 -4.32 34.04
C CYS A 244 1.99 -4.26 33.61
N LEU A 245 2.36 -3.29 32.78
CA LEU A 245 3.64 -3.22 32.07
C LEU A 245 4.88 -3.03 32.98
N THR A 246 4.68 -2.82 34.29
CA THR A 246 5.75 -2.76 35.31
C THR A 246 5.91 -4.06 36.07
N ASN A 247 5.16 -5.13 35.72
CA ASN A 247 5.29 -6.44 36.35
C ASN A 247 6.36 -7.28 35.64
N GLU A 248 7.50 -7.51 36.30
CA GLU A 248 8.64 -8.20 35.71
C GLU A 248 8.43 -9.72 35.56
N GLU A 249 7.62 -10.34 36.42
CA GLU A 249 7.29 -11.76 36.30
C GLU A 249 6.41 -11.98 35.05
N MET A 250 5.40 -11.16 34.90
CA MET A 250 4.54 -11.14 33.70
C MET A 250 5.38 -10.95 32.43
N ARG A 251 6.34 -10.01 32.42
CA ARG A 251 7.21 -9.77 31.26
C ARG A 251 8.01 -11.01 30.89
N ARG A 252 8.57 -11.70 31.87
CA ARG A 252 9.35 -12.94 31.65
C ARG A 252 8.50 -14.04 31.04
N GLU A 253 7.26 -14.23 31.51
CA GLU A 253 6.36 -15.24 30.95
C GLU A 253 5.91 -14.85 29.52
N LEU A 254 5.64 -13.56 29.27
CA LEU A 254 5.34 -13.06 27.91
C LEU A 254 6.50 -13.35 26.96
N VAL A 255 7.74 -13.05 27.35
CA VAL A 255 8.94 -13.33 26.54
C VAL A 255 9.09 -14.82 26.25
N LYS A 256 8.85 -15.68 27.23
CA LYS A 256 8.87 -17.13 27.05
C LYS A 256 7.84 -17.58 26.01
N ASN A 257 6.59 -17.14 26.16
CA ASN A 257 5.53 -17.50 25.23
C ASN A 257 5.81 -16.96 23.80
N LEU A 258 6.37 -15.74 23.68
CA LEU A 258 6.76 -15.18 22.38
C LEU A 258 7.90 -15.98 21.73
N LYS A 259 8.91 -16.41 22.50
CA LYS A 259 10.00 -17.25 21.99
C LYS A 259 9.50 -18.61 21.50
N GLU A 260 8.54 -19.21 22.20
CA GLU A 260 7.92 -20.47 21.76
C GLU A 260 7.22 -20.29 20.39
N ARG A 261 6.49 -19.19 20.20
CA ARG A 261 5.85 -18.86 18.91
C ARG A 261 6.87 -18.60 17.81
N LEU A 262 7.93 -17.85 18.09
CA LEU A 262 8.99 -17.58 17.09
C LEU A 262 9.73 -18.85 16.66
N ARG A 263 9.95 -19.82 17.57
CA ARG A 263 10.51 -21.13 17.19
C ARG A 263 9.56 -21.91 16.28
N ALA A 264 8.24 -21.78 16.48
CA ALA A 264 7.23 -22.40 15.63
C ALA A 264 7.05 -21.67 14.29
N ASN A 265 7.46 -20.40 14.19
CA ASN A 265 7.39 -19.58 12.98
C ASN A 265 8.76 -19.00 12.59
N PRO A 266 9.69 -19.81 12.08
CA PRO A 266 11.07 -19.40 11.80
C PRO A 266 11.19 -18.40 10.64
N THR A 267 10.12 -18.17 9.88
CA THR A 267 10.08 -17.17 8.80
C THR A 267 9.71 -15.77 9.29
N ALA A 268 9.32 -15.62 10.56
CA ALA A 268 8.96 -14.32 11.10
C ALA A 268 10.15 -13.36 11.09
N THR A 269 9.94 -12.18 10.50
CA THR A 269 10.89 -11.07 10.50
C THR A 269 10.50 -9.97 11.48
N ILE A 270 9.23 -9.96 11.88
CA ILE A 270 8.65 -9.00 12.81
C ILE A 270 7.75 -9.76 13.80
N ALA A 271 7.82 -9.42 15.07
CA ALA A 271 6.90 -9.93 16.10
C ALA A 271 6.17 -8.77 16.77
N SER A 272 4.83 -8.83 16.81
CA SER A 272 4.07 -7.80 17.47
C SER A 272 3.99 -8.03 18.99
N VAL A 273 4.27 -6.97 19.76
CA VAL A 273 4.05 -6.87 21.19
C VAL A 273 3.28 -5.60 21.46
N SER A 274 1.97 -5.67 21.33
CA SER A 274 1.10 -4.49 21.29
C SER A 274 -0.15 -4.67 22.15
N GLN A 275 -0.66 -3.53 22.63
CA GLN A 275 -1.88 -3.45 23.43
C GLN A 275 -3.11 -4.02 22.71
N ASN A 276 -4.10 -4.46 23.50
CA ASN A 276 -5.41 -4.89 23.01
C ASN A 276 -6.18 -3.70 22.39
N ASP A 277 -7.17 -3.98 21.54
CA ASP A 277 -7.95 -2.96 20.80
C ASP A 277 -8.99 -2.24 21.65
N TRP A 278 -8.56 -1.73 22.80
CA TRP A 278 -9.38 -0.89 23.69
C TRP A 278 -8.50 -0.11 24.66
N HIS A 279 -9.10 0.82 25.37
CA HIS A 279 -8.48 1.52 26.50
C HIS A 279 -8.26 0.58 27.70
N GLY A 280 -8.00 1.12 28.87
CA GLY A 280 -7.85 0.34 30.11
C GLY A 280 -6.43 0.00 30.48
N ASN A 281 -5.52 0.95 30.19
CA ASN A 281 -4.13 0.89 30.67
C ASN A 281 -4.06 0.85 32.21
N CYS A 282 -3.00 0.23 32.72
CA CYS A 282 -2.82 0.03 34.15
C CYS A 282 -2.59 1.34 34.90
N GLN A 283 -3.37 1.57 35.94
CA GLN A 283 -3.32 2.76 36.82
C GLN A 283 -2.57 2.50 38.14
N CYS A 284 -1.96 1.33 38.31
CA CYS A 284 -1.19 1.07 39.54
C CYS A 284 -0.09 2.13 39.76
N ALA A 285 0.33 2.31 41.01
CA ALA A 285 1.28 3.37 41.39
C ALA A 285 2.56 3.40 40.53
N LYS A 286 3.09 2.21 40.16
CA LYS A 286 4.31 2.11 39.33
C LYS A 286 4.06 2.53 37.88
N CYS A 287 2.99 2.04 37.24
CA CYS A 287 2.66 2.42 35.86
C CYS A 287 2.32 3.92 35.79
N ALA A 288 1.49 4.42 36.68
CA ALA A 288 1.12 5.84 36.74
C ALA A 288 2.31 6.78 37.01
N ALA A 289 3.30 6.34 37.78
CA ALA A 289 4.52 7.12 37.98
C ALA A 289 5.34 7.27 36.71
N ILE A 290 5.50 6.18 35.95
CA ILE A 290 6.20 6.20 34.64
C ILE A 290 5.43 7.07 33.65
N ASP A 291 4.12 6.92 33.53
CA ASP A 291 3.31 7.68 32.59
C ASP A 291 3.35 9.19 32.86
N ARG A 292 3.43 9.58 34.15
CA ARG A 292 3.65 11.00 34.53
C ARG A 292 5.05 11.51 34.17
N GLU A 293 6.09 10.71 34.44
CA GLU A 293 7.47 11.02 34.05
C GLU A 293 7.60 11.21 32.54
N GLU A 294 7.03 10.30 31.78
CA GLU A 294 7.09 10.28 30.32
C GLU A 294 6.11 11.26 29.65
N GLY A 295 5.11 11.75 30.39
CA GLY A 295 4.06 12.63 29.86
C GLY A 295 3.10 11.97 28.88
N SER A 296 3.14 10.64 28.80
CA SER A 296 2.32 9.79 27.95
C SER A 296 2.36 8.33 28.41
N PRO A 297 1.24 7.58 28.35
CA PRO A 297 1.25 6.12 28.55
C PRO A 297 2.09 5.34 27.53
N ALA A 298 2.49 5.96 26.42
CA ALA A 298 3.48 5.39 25.51
C ALA A 298 4.82 5.14 26.20
N GLY A 299 5.12 5.85 27.29
CA GLY A 299 6.36 5.68 28.05
C GLY A 299 6.43 4.32 28.75
N SER A 300 5.40 3.93 29.49
CA SER A 300 5.34 2.61 30.13
C SER A 300 5.32 1.49 29.09
N LEU A 301 4.58 1.69 27.98
CA LEU A 301 4.57 0.74 26.86
C LEU A 301 5.96 0.59 26.26
N LEU A 302 6.65 1.66 25.95
CA LEU A 302 7.94 1.61 25.28
C LEU A 302 9.06 1.06 26.16
N ARG A 303 9.06 1.38 27.47
CA ARG A 303 9.98 0.74 28.44
C ARG A 303 9.79 -0.77 28.47
N PHE A 304 8.56 -1.24 28.51
CA PHE A 304 8.22 -2.65 28.47
C PHE A 304 8.66 -3.31 27.17
N VAL A 305 8.28 -2.73 26.02
CA VAL A 305 8.62 -3.27 24.69
C VAL A 305 10.14 -3.30 24.47
N ASN A 306 10.86 -2.27 24.89
CA ASN A 306 12.33 -2.25 24.84
C ASN A 306 12.96 -3.40 25.64
N ALA A 307 12.42 -3.71 26.82
CA ALA A 307 12.91 -4.82 27.63
C ALA A 307 12.62 -6.19 26.97
N VAL A 308 11.42 -6.36 26.40
CA VAL A 308 11.07 -7.55 25.60
C VAL A 308 12.00 -7.68 24.39
N ALA A 309 12.22 -6.59 23.63
CA ALA A 309 13.07 -6.57 22.46
C ALA A 309 14.53 -6.96 22.79
N ALA A 310 15.05 -6.49 23.94
CA ALA A 310 16.38 -6.86 24.43
C ALA A 310 16.51 -8.36 24.77
N ASP A 311 15.43 -8.99 25.26
CA ASP A 311 15.44 -10.43 25.58
C ASP A 311 15.24 -11.30 24.35
N ILE A 312 14.48 -10.83 23.35
CA ILE A 312 14.26 -11.54 22.07
C ILE A 312 15.51 -11.49 21.19
N GLU A 313 16.18 -10.34 21.10
CA GLU A 313 17.38 -10.14 20.29
C GLU A 313 18.49 -11.16 20.56
N LYS A 314 18.59 -11.65 21.81
CA LYS A 314 19.61 -12.64 22.22
C LYS A 314 19.48 -13.98 21.47
N GLU A 315 18.28 -14.37 21.08
CA GLU A 315 18.00 -15.65 20.42
C GLU A 315 17.54 -15.45 18.96
N PHE A 316 16.86 -14.34 18.68
CA PHE A 316 16.28 -14.00 17.37
C PHE A 316 16.76 -12.62 16.89
N PRO A 317 18.06 -12.43 16.59
CA PRO A 317 18.63 -11.11 16.25
C PRO A 317 18.08 -10.52 14.95
N HIS A 318 17.46 -11.35 14.10
CA HIS A 318 16.84 -10.94 12.84
C HIS A 318 15.38 -10.48 12.99
N VAL A 319 14.78 -10.67 14.18
CA VAL A 319 13.38 -10.32 14.42
C VAL A 319 13.28 -8.92 15.05
N ALA A 320 12.52 -8.04 14.41
CA ALA A 320 12.15 -6.76 14.99
C ALA A 320 10.88 -6.90 15.87
N ILE A 321 10.78 -6.12 16.92
CA ILE A 321 9.57 -6.06 17.77
C ILE A 321 8.73 -4.85 17.36
N ASP A 322 7.51 -5.11 16.88
CA ASP A 322 6.53 -4.07 16.50
C ASP A 322 5.59 -3.78 17.70
N THR A 323 5.32 -2.50 17.92
CA THR A 323 4.30 -2.06 18.88
C THR A 323 3.49 -0.91 18.32
N LEU A 324 2.28 -0.67 18.87
CA LEU A 324 1.38 0.36 18.38
C LEU A 324 1.47 1.65 19.20
N ALA A 325 1.64 2.78 18.53
CA ALA A 325 1.30 4.10 19.05
C ALA A 325 -0.14 4.42 18.63
N TYR A 326 -1.12 3.98 19.44
CA TYR A 326 -2.52 3.91 19.09
C TYR A 326 -3.41 4.37 20.24
N GLN A 327 -4.39 5.20 19.94
CA GLN A 327 -5.32 5.76 20.92
C GLN A 327 -4.55 6.39 22.11
N TYR A 328 -4.65 5.84 23.31
CA TYR A 328 -4.05 6.38 24.54
C TYR A 328 -2.50 6.38 24.54
N THR A 329 -1.85 5.60 23.70
CA THR A 329 -0.38 5.57 23.50
C THR A 329 0.11 6.34 22.28
N ARG A 330 -0.77 7.06 21.55
CA ARG A 330 -0.40 7.73 20.30
C ARG A 330 0.64 8.83 20.48
N LYS A 331 0.52 9.62 21.56
CA LYS A 331 1.45 10.68 21.89
C LYS A 331 2.83 10.13 22.28
N PRO A 332 3.95 10.60 21.69
CA PRO A 332 5.28 10.12 22.03
C PRO A 332 5.68 10.42 23.47
N PRO A 333 6.50 9.55 24.12
CA PRO A 333 7.03 9.80 25.44
C PRO A 333 8.15 10.85 25.41
N ARG A 334 8.44 11.48 26.57
CA ARG A 334 9.45 12.53 26.67
C ARG A 334 10.88 12.02 26.86
N VAL A 335 11.05 10.88 27.49
CA VAL A 335 12.35 10.37 27.98
C VAL A 335 12.79 9.11 27.22
N THR A 336 11.92 8.12 27.16
CA THR A 336 12.26 6.81 26.59
C THR A 336 12.25 6.84 25.07
N LYS A 337 13.32 6.29 24.46
CA LYS A 337 13.41 6.09 23.01
C LYS A 337 13.30 4.60 22.67
N PRO A 338 12.76 4.24 21.50
CA PRO A 338 12.79 2.87 21.01
C PRO A 338 14.23 2.36 20.83
N ARG A 339 14.44 1.05 21.04
CA ARG A 339 15.68 0.37 20.65
C ARG A 339 15.75 0.25 19.12
N PRO A 340 16.96 0.05 18.53
CA PRO A 340 17.10 -0.11 17.08
C PRO A 340 16.29 -1.27 16.47
N ASN A 341 16.03 -2.33 17.26
CA ASN A 341 15.22 -3.47 16.85
C ASN A 341 13.72 -3.33 17.22
N VAL A 342 13.27 -2.13 17.60
CA VAL A 342 11.86 -1.82 17.88
C VAL A 342 11.26 -0.97 16.78
N ILE A 343 10.14 -1.41 16.26
CA ILE A 343 9.28 -0.67 15.33
C ILE A 343 8.14 -0.06 16.13
N VAL A 344 7.95 1.26 16.02
CA VAL A 344 6.76 1.93 16.54
C VAL A 344 5.83 2.20 15.36
N ARG A 345 4.61 1.65 15.40
CA ARG A 345 3.59 1.84 14.38
C ARG A 345 2.56 2.87 14.87
N LEU A 346 2.64 4.07 14.31
CA LEU A 346 1.74 5.18 14.62
C LEU A 346 0.43 5.03 13.82
N CYS A 347 -0.71 5.03 14.49
CA CYS A 347 -2.02 4.86 13.89
C CYS A 347 -2.75 6.21 13.72
N SER A 348 -3.35 6.44 12.55
CA SER A 348 -4.03 7.68 12.18
C SER A 348 -5.56 7.65 12.39
N ILE A 349 -6.10 6.68 13.12
CA ILE A 349 -7.55 6.35 13.17
C ILE A 349 -8.48 7.53 13.51
N GLU A 350 -8.03 8.51 14.29
CA GLU A 350 -8.84 9.66 14.70
C GLU A 350 -8.82 10.83 13.69
N CYS A 351 -8.07 10.68 12.59
CA CYS A 351 -7.88 11.73 11.60
C CYS A 351 -9.13 11.97 10.74
N ALA A 352 -9.08 13.08 10.03
CA ALA A 352 -9.98 13.38 8.92
C ALA A 352 -9.31 12.94 7.63
N PHE A 353 -9.90 11.97 6.93
CA PHE A 353 -9.29 11.35 5.75
C PHE A 353 -9.68 12.02 4.43
N ASN A 354 -10.56 13.01 4.43
CA ASN A 354 -10.83 13.86 3.28
C ASN A 354 -9.94 15.12 3.22
N TRP A 355 -9.07 15.31 4.19
CA TRP A 355 -8.07 16.39 4.22
C TRP A 355 -6.67 15.80 4.43
N PRO A 356 -5.62 16.42 3.87
CA PRO A 356 -4.26 15.98 4.09
C PRO A 356 -3.92 15.86 5.59
N LEU A 357 -3.14 14.85 5.97
CA LEU A 357 -2.71 14.68 7.37
C LEU A 357 -1.82 15.84 7.87
N ALA A 358 -1.17 16.54 6.95
CA ALA A 358 -0.43 17.78 7.25
C ALA A 358 -1.31 18.99 7.57
N ASP A 359 -2.62 18.94 7.26
CA ASP A 359 -3.57 20.04 7.47
C ASP A 359 -3.77 20.33 8.97
N GLU A 360 -4.10 21.58 9.30
CA GLU A 360 -4.35 22.03 10.68
C GLU A 360 -5.50 21.24 11.34
N ARG A 361 -6.46 20.79 10.58
CA ARG A 361 -7.59 19.95 11.06
C ARG A 361 -7.15 18.57 11.56
N ASN A 362 -5.94 18.12 11.17
CA ASN A 362 -5.28 16.89 11.64
C ASN A 362 -4.09 17.18 12.58
N ARG A 363 -4.02 18.39 13.16
CA ARG A 363 -2.89 18.88 13.97
C ARG A 363 -2.42 17.88 15.03
N ALA A 364 -3.33 17.26 15.76
CA ALA A 364 -2.96 16.33 16.83
C ALA A 364 -2.11 15.17 16.31
N PHE A 365 -2.46 14.59 15.16
CA PHE A 365 -1.66 13.54 14.52
C PHE A 365 -0.35 14.09 13.95
N ARG A 366 -0.40 15.28 13.32
CA ARG A 366 0.80 15.95 12.82
C ARG A 366 1.82 16.18 13.92
N ASP A 367 1.39 16.65 15.09
CA ASP A 367 2.27 16.89 16.23
C ASP A 367 2.85 15.57 16.77
N ASP A 368 2.06 14.48 16.77
CA ASP A 368 2.51 13.17 17.21
C ASP A 368 3.57 12.57 16.26
N ILE A 369 3.36 12.60 14.95
CA ILE A 369 4.36 12.06 13.99
C ILE A 369 5.67 12.88 14.04
N VAL A 370 5.59 14.21 14.16
CA VAL A 370 6.77 15.07 14.36
C VAL A 370 7.49 14.73 15.66
N GLY A 371 6.76 14.37 16.71
CA GLY A 371 7.35 13.93 17.97
C GLY A 371 8.04 12.57 17.85
N TRP A 372 7.37 11.59 17.27
CA TRP A 372 7.93 10.24 17.07
C TRP A 372 9.13 10.24 16.12
N SER A 373 9.13 11.02 15.05
CA SER A 373 10.24 11.09 14.09
C SER A 373 11.56 11.55 14.73
N LYS A 374 11.52 12.26 15.87
CA LYS A 374 12.71 12.71 16.59
C LYS A 374 13.36 11.64 17.47
N ILE A 375 12.65 10.58 17.75
CA ILE A 375 13.07 9.57 18.74
C ILE A 375 13.04 8.13 18.23
N CYS A 376 12.48 7.89 17.03
CA CYS A 376 12.26 6.56 16.48
C CYS A 376 12.87 6.43 15.08
N ASP A 377 13.90 5.60 14.92
CA ASP A 377 14.59 5.37 13.65
C ASP A 377 13.82 4.40 12.72
N ARG A 378 12.94 3.58 13.28
CA ARG A 378 12.06 2.64 12.55
C ARG A 378 10.59 2.95 12.84
N LEU A 379 10.18 4.16 12.47
CA LEU A 379 8.78 4.58 12.56
C LEU A 379 7.99 3.99 11.40
N TYR A 380 6.90 3.28 11.73
CA TYR A 380 5.91 2.82 10.76
C TYR A 380 4.61 3.58 10.97
N VAL A 381 3.75 3.55 9.95
CA VAL A 381 2.41 4.14 10.02
C VAL A 381 1.36 3.07 9.68
N TRP A 382 0.25 3.13 10.39
CA TRP A 382 -1.01 2.49 10.04
C TRP A 382 -1.98 3.59 9.63
N ASP A 383 -2.21 3.71 8.32
CA ASP A 383 -3.18 4.65 7.77
C ASP A 383 -4.49 3.94 7.37
N TYR A 384 -5.56 4.72 7.26
CA TYR A 384 -6.92 4.21 7.01
C TYR A 384 -7.46 4.84 5.73
N THR A 385 -7.75 4.03 4.72
CA THR A 385 -8.03 4.50 3.35
C THR A 385 -9.44 4.19 2.86
N THR A 386 -10.31 3.66 3.74
CA THR A 386 -11.72 3.34 3.44
C THR A 386 -12.64 3.75 4.58
N ASN A 387 -13.96 3.62 4.36
CA ASN A 387 -14.97 3.71 5.40
C ASN A 387 -15.34 2.31 5.92
N PHE A 388 -14.88 1.93 7.10
CA PHE A 388 -15.10 0.60 7.68
C PHE A 388 -16.55 0.34 8.09
N SER A 389 -17.32 1.39 8.37
CA SER A 389 -18.76 1.25 8.60
C SER A 389 -19.54 0.91 7.32
N HIS A 390 -19.00 1.27 6.14
CA HIS A 390 -19.65 1.08 4.85
C HIS A 390 -18.60 1.03 3.72
N TYR A 391 -17.99 -0.13 3.47
CA TYR A 391 -16.98 -0.33 2.42
C TYR A 391 -17.42 0.11 1.02
N VAL A 392 -18.72 0.00 0.76
CA VAL A 392 -19.28 0.29 -0.57
C VAL A 392 -19.69 1.76 -0.71
N LEU A 393 -19.87 2.52 0.37
CA LEU A 393 -20.30 3.92 0.30
C LEU A 393 -19.19 4.80 -0.31
N PRO A 394 -19.51 5.83 -1.13
CA PRO A 394 -18.51 6.76 -1.63
C PRO A 394 -17.62 7.33 -0.52
N HIS A 395 -16.29 7.27 -0.70
CA HIS A 395 -15.28 7.72 0.25
C HIS A 395 -14.26 8.66 -0.43
N PRO A 396 -14.54 9.96 -0.50
CA PRO A 396 -13.79 10.92 -1.32
C PRO A 396 -12.45 11.33 -0.67
N ASN A 397 -11.45 10.42 -0.71
CA ASN A 397 -10.11 10.62 -0.16
C ASN A 397 -8.97 10.49 -1.19
N LEU A 398 -9.26 10.30 -2.48
CA LEU A 398 -8.22 10.09 -3.49
C LEU A 398 -7.23 11.26 -3.59
N ARG A 399 -7.70 12.50 -3.36
CA ARG A 399 -6.90 13.73 -3.42
C ARG A 399 -5.81 13.80 -2.34
N VAL A 400 -5.93 13.02 -1.26
CA VAL A 400 -5.00 13.08 -0.12
C VAL A 400 -3.99 11.93 -0.08
N LEU A 401 -4.17 10.86 -0.86
CA LEU A 401 -3.30 9.68 -0.82
C LEU A 401 -1.83 10.03 -1.07
N GLY A 402 -1.52 10.75 -2.15
CA GLY A 402 -0.16 11.16 -2.45
C GLY A 402 0.45 12.14 -1.43
N PRO A 403 -0.26 13.23 -1.08
CA PRO A 403 0.17 14.13 -0.01
C PRO A 403 0.46 13.40 1.31
N ASN A 404 -0.36 12.43 1.71
CA ASN A 404 -0.18 11.68 2.96
C ASN A 404 1.06 10.78 2.92
N VAL A 405 1.26 10.00 1.85
CA VAL A 405 2.43 9.12 1.72
C VAL A 405 3.72 9.96 1.72
N ARG A 406 3.77 11.09 1.00
CA ARG A 406 4.92 12.01 1.05
C ARG A 406 5.14 12.54 2.47
N PHE A 407 4.08 13.00 3.13
CA PHE A 407 4.16 13.50 4.49
C PHE A 407 4.77 12.48 5.46
N PHE A 408 4.42 11.20 5.33
CA PHE A 408 5.02 10.14 6.14
C PHE A 408 6.52 9.99 5.86
N VAL A 409 6.92 9.91 4.59
CA VAL A 409 8.32 9.75 4.21
C VAL A 409 9.16 10.95 4.62
N ASP A 410 8.64 12.16 4.47
CA ASP A 410 9.30 13.41 4.89
C ASP A 410 9.53 13.47 6.42
N HIS A 411 8.76 12.68 7.20
CA HIS A 411 8.93 12.52 8.64
C HIS A 411 9.67 11.23 9.04
N GLY A 412 10.43 10.63 8.12
CA GLY A 412 11.31 9.49 8.41
C GLY A 412 10.58 8.15 8.61
N VAL A 413 9.32 8.05 8.18
CA VAL A 413 8.59 6.77 8.19
C VAL A 413 9.27 5.78 7.24
N ARG A 414 9.48 4.56 7.72
CA ARG A 414 10.16 3.48 7.01
C ARG A 414 9.21 2.38 6.54
N GLY A 415 7.99 2.34 7.05
CA GLY A 415 7.01 1.34 6.64
C GLY A 415 5.58 1.88 6.74
N ILE A 416 4.74 1.52 5.77
CA ILE A 416 3.35 1.99 5.73
C ILE A 416 2.42 0.81 5.46
N PHE A 417 1.36 0.74 6.27
CA PHE A 417 0.23 -0.16 6.14
C PHE A 417 -1.02 0.68 5.84
N GLU A 418 -1.52 0.57 4.61
CA GLU A 418 -2.67 1.32 4.10
C GLU A 418 -3.93 0.46 4.22
N GLN A 419 -4.60 0.52 5.36
CA GLN A 419 -5.79 -0.30 5.59
C GLN A 419 -6.96 0.15 4.73
N GLY A 420 -7.34 -0.71 3.79
CA GLY A 420 -8.52 -0.58 2.93
C GLY A 420 -9.61 -1.58 3.26
N ALA A 421 -10.50 -1.83 2.31
CA ALA A 421 -11.51 -2.87 2.40
C ALA A 421 -10.86 -4.24 2.08
N TYR A 422 -10.46 -4.94 3.12
CA TYR A 422 -9.60 -6.13 3.03
C TYR A 422 -10.37 -7.46 3.02
N GLN A 423 -11.68 -7.45 3.17
CA GLN A 423 -12.48 -8.66 3.38
C GLN A 423 -13.24 -9.12 2.13
N SER A 424 -13.35 -8.27 1.10
CA SER A 424 -14.21 -8.51 -0.04
C SER A 424 -13.81 -7.69 -1.26
N TYR A 425 -14.16 -8.18 -2.44
CA TYR A 425 -14.21 -7.38 -3.67
C TYR A 425 -15.35 -6.35 -3.64
N GLY A 426 -15.37 -5.43 -4.61
CA GLY A 426 -16.48 -4.53 -4.90
C GLY A 426 -16.71 -3.41 -3.90
N SER A 427 -15.73 -3.09 -3.05
CA SER A 427 -15.73 -1.87 -2.28
C SER A 427 -15.46 -0.65 -3.18
N GLU A 428 -15.77 0.54 -2.69
CA GLU A 428 -15.73 1.76 -3.48
C GLU A 428 -14.33 2.03 -4.05
N MET A 429 -14.19 1.97 -5.37
CA MET A 429 -12.96 2.19 -6.14
C MET A 429 -11.74 1.40 -5.61
N ALA A 430 -11.94 0.15 -5.19
CA ALA A 430 -10.93 -0.67 -4.53
C ALA A 430 -9.66 -0.88 -5.34
N GLU A 431 -9.81 -1.25 -6.62
CA GLU A 431 -8.68 -1.53 -7.51
C GLU A 431 -7.87 -0.25 -7.80
N LEU A 432 -8.55 0.89 -7.98
CA LEU A 432 -7.90 2.19 -8.14
C LEU A 432 -7.07 2.54 -6.89
N ARG A 433 -7.67 2.44 -5.69
CA ARG A 433 -6.96 2.75 -4.45
C ARG A 433 -5.79 1.80 -4.21
N GLY A 434 -6.02 0.51 -4.37
CA GLY A 434 -5.00 -0.52 -4.21
C GLY A 434 -3.79 -0.27 -5.09
N TRP A 435 -4.02 0.02 -6.37
CA TRP A 435 -2.95 0.27 -7.34
C TRP A 435 -2.24 1.61 -7.11
N VAL A 436 -2.97 2.70 -6.92
CA VAL A 436 -2.38 4.03 -6.68
C VAL A 436 -1.52 4.01 -5.41
N LEU A 437 -2.01 3.40 -4.34
CA LEU A 437 -1.25 3.26 -3.09
C LEU A 437 0.00 2.41 -3.28
N ALA A 438 -0.08 1.27 -3.98
CA ALA A 438 1.09 0.44 -4.25
C ALA A 438 2.18 1.22 -5.02
N ARG A 439 1.79 2.04 -6.01
CA ARG A 439 2.70 2.93 -6.76
C ARG A 439 3.33 4.00 -5.87
N LEU A 440 2.55 4.67 -5.05
CA LEU A 440 3.03 5.71 -4.13
C LEU A 440 3.91 5.14 -3.01
N LEU A 441 3.60 3.95 -2.51
CA LEU A 441 4.45 3.28 -1.52
C LEU A 441 5.80 2.85 -2.10
N TRP A 442 5.84 2.50 -3.39
CA TRP A 442 7.08 2.21 -4.09
C TRP A 442 7.90 3.47 -4.35
N ASP A 443 7.27 4.48 -4.93
CA ASP A 443 7.90 5.77 -5.22
C ASP A 443 7.01 6.94 -4.77
N PRO A 444 7.23 7.49 -3.58
CA PRO A 444 6.47 8.61 -3.04
C PRO A 444 6.59 9.92 -3.83
N SER A 445 7.54 10.03 -4.75
CA SER A 445 7.73 11.23 -5.58
C SER A 445 6.71 11.32 -6.73
N LEU A 446 6.01 10.23 -7.03
CA LEU A 446 5.03 10.18 -8.12
C LEU A 446 3.84 11.12 -7.86
N ASP A 447 3.31 11.67 -8.94
CA ASP A 447 2.12 12.50 -8.91
C ASP A 447 0.86 11.63 -8.81
N ALA A 448 0.19 11.68 -7.68
CA ALA A 448 -0.99 10.85 -7.41
C ALA A 448 -2.14 11.12 -8.41
N GLN A 449 -2.34 12.38 -8.85
CA GLN A 449 -3.39 12.69 -9.83
C GLN A 449 -3.07 12.06 -11.18
N LYS A 450 -1.82 12.09 -11.61
CA LYS A 450 -1.40 11.41 -12.85
C LYS A 450 -1.58 9.90 -12.76
N LEU A 451 -1.29 9.30 -11.60
CA LEU A 451 -1.54 7.86 -11.37
C LEU A 451 -3.03 7.53 -11.43
N ILE A 452 -3.88 8.35 -10.82
CA ILE A 452 -5.34 8.19 -10.89
C ILE A 452 -5.81 8.27 -12.34
N ASP A 453 -5.35 9.27 -13.09
CA ASP A 453 -5.71 9.44 -14.50
C ASP A 453 -5.21 8.27 -15.36
N GLU A 454 -3.98 7.82 -15.15
CA GLU A 454 -3.40 6.66 -15.84
C GLU A 454 -4.19 5.38 -15.56
N PHE A 455 -4.57 5.15 -14.28
CA PHE A 455 -5.44 4.03 -13.95
C PHE A 455 -6.78 4.10 -14.65
N LEU A 456 -7.45 5.25 -14.59
CA LEU A 456 -8.75 5.41 -15.22
C LEU A 456 -8.69 5.16 -16.72
N ASP A 457 -7.68 5.69 -17.42
CA ASP A 457 -7.49 5.47 -18.86
C ASP A 457 -7.22 3.99 -19.17
N GLY A 458 -6.35 3.34 -18.40
CA GLY A 458 -5.97 1.96 -18.65
C GLY A 458 -7.02 0.93 -18.23
N TYR A 459 -7.74 1.18 -17.14
CA TYR A 459 -8.72 0.25 -16.57
C TYR A 459 -10.12 0.43 -17.14
N TYR A 460 -10.53 1.69 -17.39
CA TYR A 460 -11.87 2.02 -17.89
C TYR A 460 -11.91 2.45 -19.37
N GLY A 461 -10.77 2.63 -20.04
CA GLY A 461 -10.70 2.94 -21.47
C GLY A 461 -11.65 4.06 -21.91
N PRO A 462 -12.57 3.82 -22.88
CA PRO A 462 -13.50 4.86 -23.36
C PRO A 462 -14.46 5.38 -22.28
N ALA A 463 -14.68 4.67 -21.18
CA ALA A 463 -15.50 5.14 -20.06
C ALA A 463 -14.72 6.08 -19.09
N ALA A 464 -13.40 6.20 -19.22
CA ALA A 464 -12.55 6.97 -18.30
C ALA A 464 -12.96 8.44 -18.12
N PRO A 465 -13.35 9.21 -19.15
CA PRO A 465 -13.79 10.61 -18.97
C PRO A 465 -14.99 10.73 -18.02
N HIS A 466 -15.94 9.81 -18.12
CA HIS A 466 -17.13 9.78 -17.28
C HIS A 466 -16.80 9.34 -15.84
N MET A 467 -15.87 8.40 -15.68
CA MET A 467 -15.37 8.00 -14.36
C MET A 467 -14.65 9.15 -13.65
N ARG A 468 -13.84 9.94 -14.38
CA ARG A 468 -13.23 11.17 -13.83
C ARG A 468 -14.29 12.17 -13.38
N ALA A 469 -15.32 12.37 -14.17
CA ALA A 469 -16.41 13.29 -13.83
C ALA A 469 -17.14 12.83 -12.55
N TYR A 470 -17.46 11.53 -12.44
CA TYR A 470 -18.04 10.95 -11.22
C TYR A 470 -17.16 11.21 -9.98
N LEU A 471 -15.88 10.89 -10.07
CA LEU A 471 -14.95 11.10 -8.95
C LEU A 471 -14.81 12.59 -8.60
N LYS A 472 -14.75 13.46 -9.61
CA LYS A 472 -14.73 14.90 -9.41
C LYS A 472 -15.98 15.40 -8.67
N THR A 473 -17.17 14.97 -9.09
CA THR A 473 -18.45 15.34 -8.46
C THR A 473 -18.48 14.97 -6.98
N THR A 474 -18.08 13.75 -6.63
CA THR A 474 -18.12 13.27 -5.24
C THR A 474 -17.07 13.98 -4.35
N HIS A 475 -15.87 14.21 -4.87
CA HIS A 475 -14.81 14.91 -4.13
C HIS A 475 -15.13 16.40 -3.94
N ASP A 476 -15.59 17.08 -5.00
CA ASP A 476 -15.98 18.50 -4.92
C ASP A 476 -17.14 18.71 -3.93
N ALA A 477 -18.13 17.80 -3.93
CA ALA A 477 -19.22 17.84 -2.97
C ALA A 477 -18.74 17.65 -1.52
N ALA A 478 -17.77 16.78 -1.27
CA ALA A 478 -17.19 16.59 0.06
C ALA A 478 -16.38 17.80 0.49
N ASP A 479 -15.59 18.41 -0.41
CA ASP A 479 -14.84 19.62 -0.14
C ASP A 479 -15.79 20.79 0.17
N ALA A 480 -16.86 20.96 -0.62
CA ALA A 480 -17.87 22.01 -0.41
C ALA A 480 -18.66 21.80 0.90
N ALA A 481 -18.94 20.56 1.29
CA ALA A 481 -19.61 20.23 2.53
C ALA A 481 -18.79 20.61 3.77
N GLY A 482 -17.46 20.66 3.67
CA GLY A 482 -16.55 21.02 4.74
C GLY A 482 -16.67 20.13 6.00
N GLN A 483 -17.23 18.93 5.86
CA GLN A 483 -17.46 18.00 6.94
C GLN A 483 -16.25 17.06 7.12
N LYS A 484 -15.84 16.84 8.36
CA LYS A 484 -14.84 15.82 8.68
C LYS A 484 -15.38 14.43 8.29
N LEU A 485 -14.60 13.71 7.48
CA LEU A 485 -14.83 12.30 7.20
C LEU A 485 -13.73 11.48 7.87
N GLY A 486 -14.09 10.75 8.93
CA GLY A 486 -13.24 9.73 9.55
C GLY A 486 -13.27 8.44 8.73
N CYS A 487 -12.70 7.36 9.28
CA CYS A 487 -12.80 6.02 8.70
C CYS A 487 -14.05 5.24 9.15
N PHE A 488 -14.93 5.87 9.92
CA PHE A 488 -16.22 5.32 10.37
C PHE A 488 -17.28 6.43 10.28
N TYR A 489 -18.13 6.39 9.25
CA TYR A 489 -19.26 7.30 9.13
C TYR A 489 -20.46 6.63 8.48
N GLY A 490 -21.67 7.11 8.80
CA GLY A 490 -22.92 6.65 8.23
C GLY A 490 -23.26 7.31 6.89
N PRO A 491 -24.36 6.90 6.26
CA PRO A 491 -24.79 7.45 4.97
C PRO A 491 -25.38 8.87 5.06
N GLU A 492 -25.58 9.43 6.25
CA GLU A 492 -26.19 10.75 6.49
C GLU A 492 -25.22 11.92 6.31
N VAL A 493 -24.02 11.65 5.79
CA VAL A 493 -23.02 12.71 5.52
C VAL A 493 -23.50 13.67 4.45
N LYS A 494 -23.19 14.96 4.62
CA LYS A 494 -23.75 16.06 3.81
C LYS A 494 -23.44 15.96 2.32
N PHE A 495 -22.28 15.43 1.94
CA PHE A 495 -21.89 15.33 0.54
C PHE A 495 -22.70 14.29 -0.26
N LEU A 496 -23.35 13.33 0.41
CA LEU A 496 -24.21 12.34 -0.22
C LEU A 496 -25.65 12.87 -0.38
N SER A 497 -25.82 14.13 -0.81
CA SER A 497 -27.12 14.71 -1.15
C SER A 497 -27.69 14.07 -2.41
N PHE A 498 -29.02 14.23 -2.61
CA PHE A 498 -29.66 13.79 -3.85
C PHE A 498 -28.99 14.38 -5.10
N ALA A 499 -28.68 15.69 -5.08
CA ALA A 499 -28.05 16.35 -6.22
C ALA A 499 -26.68 15.74 -6.56
N THR A 500 -25.86 15.42 -5.57
CA THR A 500 -24.55 14.79 -5.79
C THR A 500 -24.70 13.37 -6.35
N LEU A 501 -25.63 12.59 -5.80
CA LEU A 501 -25.86 11.21 -6.22
C LEU A 501 -26.50 11.13 -7.62
N ASP A 502 -27.43 12.01 -7.93
CA ASP A 502 -28.06 12.10 -9.25
C ASP A 502 -27.05 12.49 -10.34
N GLU A 503 -26.22 13.50 -10.10
CA GLU A 503 -25.17 13.89 -11.03
C GLU A 503 -24.11 12.77 -11.18
N GLY A 504 -23.70 12.16 -10.07
CA GLY A 504 -22.80 11.00 -10.11
C GLY A 504 -23.39 9.82 -10.89
N TRP A 505 -24.68 9.57 -10.73
CA TRP A 505 -25.38 8.52 -11.45
C TRP A 505 -25.42 8.76 -12.97
N LYS A 506 -25.68 9.99 -13.41
CA LYS A 506 -25.63 10.37 -14.84
C LYS A 506 -24.26 10.09 -15.44
N HIS A 507 -23.19 10.42 -14.72
CA HIS A 507 -21.83 10.11 -15.17
C HIS A 507 -21.60 8.60 -15.30
N LEU A 508 -22.07 7.81 -14.33
CA LEU A 508 -21.91 6.35 -14.35
C LEU A 508 -22.75 5.68 -15.45
N GLN A 509 -23.94 6.21 -15.75
CA GLN A 509 -24.75 5.76 -16.89
C GLN A 509 -24.05 6.07 -18.23
N ALA A 510 -23.48 7.26 -18.37
CA ALA A 510 -22.70 7.63 -19.54
C ALA A 510 -21.43 6.76 -19.67
N ALA A 511 -20.77 6.42 -18.56
CA ALA A 511 -19.65 5.48 -18.54
C ALA A 511 -20.08 4.08 -19.04
N GLU A 512 -21.23 3.59 -18.59
CA GLU A 512 -21.75 2.28 -19.03
C GLU A 512 -22.10 2.29 -20.52
N ALA A 513 -22.69 3.36 -21.01
CA ALA A 513 -22.96 3.53 -22.45
C ALA A 513 -21.67 3.58 -23.28
N ALA A 514 -20.61 4.26 -22.78
CA ALA A 514 -19.32 4.33 -23.43
C ALA A 514 -18.58 2.98 -23.49
N ALA A 515 -18.91 2.02 -22.62
CA ALA A 515 -18.36 0.67 -22.68
C ALA A 515 -18.81 -0.13 -23.93
N GLY A 516 -19.86 0.30 -24.62
CA GLY A 516 -20.33 -0.32 -25.87
C GLY A 516 -20.60 -1.82 -25.70
N ASP A 517 -20.03 -2.64 -26.60
CA ASP A 517 -20.20 -4.10 -26.59
C ASP A 517 -19.15 -4.84 -25.75
N ASP A 518 -18.18 -4.12 -25.16
CA ASP A 518 -17.18 -4.74 -24.27
C ASP A 518 -17.84 -5.15 -22.94
N ALA A 519 -18.20 -6.42 -22.82
CA ALA A 519 -18.86 -6.96 -21.65
C ALA A 519 -17.97 -6.89 -20.38
N ALA A 520 -16.65 -7.01 -20.52
CA ALA A 520 -15.72 -6.95 -19.40
C ALA A 520 -15.59 -5.51 -18.90
N LEU A 521 -15.51 -4.53 -19.80
CA LEU A 521 -15.49 -3.13 -19.44
C LEU A 521 -16.83 -2.70 -18.82
N ARG A 522 -17.95 -3.12 -19.42
CA ARG A 522 -19.29 -2.85 -18.87
C ARG A 522 -19.43 -3.37 -17.45
N HIS A 523 -18.94 -4.59 -17.18
CA HIS A 523 -18.96 -5.12 -15.82
C HIS A 523 -18.14 -4.26 -14.85
N ARG A 524 -16.93 -3.82 -15.21
CA ARG A 524 -16.14 -2.91 -14.38
C ARG A 524 -16.85 -1.61 -14.04
N VAL A 525 -17.53 -1.03 -15.04
CA VAL A 525 -18.36 0.17 -14.82
C VAL A 525 -19.57 -0.12 -13.92
N GLN A 526 -20.22 -1.27 -14.09
CA GLN A 526 -21.32 -1.69 -13.22
C GLN A 526 -20.86 -1.87 -11.76
N VAL A 527 -19.67 -2.42 -11.52
CA VAL A 527 -19.08 -2.47 -10.18
C VAL A 527 -18.90 -1.07 -9.59
N ALA A 528 -18.46 -0.11 -10.40
CA ALA A 528 -18.36 1.30 -9.99
C ALA A 528 -19.72 2.00 -9.75
N GLN A 529 -20.85 1.41 -10.18
CA GLN A 529 -22.21 1.88 -9.85
C GLN A 529 -22.67 1.48 -8.45
N LEU A 530 -22.07 0.41 -7.87
CA LEU A 530 -22.47 -0.10 -6.56
C LEU A 530 -22.52 0.97 -5.46
N PRO A 531 -21.54 1.91 -5.36
CA PRO A 531 -21.57 2.95 -4.33
C PRO A 531 -22.80 3.85 -4.36
N VAL A 532 -23.23 4.24 -5.57
CA VAL A 532 -24.40 5.10 -5.75
C VAL A 532 -25.69 4.32 -5.46
N LEU A 533 -25.83 3.11 -6.01
CA LEU A 533 -26.99 2.23 -5.71
C LEU A 533 -27.09 1.94 -4.22
N TYR A 534 -25.98 1.68 -3.55
CA TYR A 534 -25.91 1.45 -2.10
C TYR A 534 -26.37 2.66 -1.31
N ALA A 535 -25.93 3.86 -1.69
CA ALA A 535 -26.37 5.12 -1.08
C ALA A 535 -27.89 5.34 -1.25
N PHE A 536 -28.44 5.07 -2.44
CA PHE A 536 -29.90 5.13 -2.68
C PHE A 536 -30.67 4.14 -1.81
N ILE A 537 -30.17 2.91 -1.65
CA ILE A 537 -30.83 1.91 -0.78
C ILE A 537 -30.82 2.38 0.69
N LEU A 538 -29.68 2.87 1.19
CA LEU A 538 -29.54 3.27 2.60
C LEU A 538 -30.32 4.53 2.94
N ARG A 539 -30.48 5.45 1.98
CA ARG A 539 -31.14 6.75 2.16
C ARG A 539 -32.42 6.89 1.34
N TRP A 540 -33.13 5.81 1.10
CA TRP A 540 -34.26 5.76 0.16
C TRP A 540 -35.30 6.86 0.39
N GLU A 541 -35.88 6.99 1.59
CA GLU A 541 -36.90 8.01 1.86
C GLU A 541 -36.32 9.43 1.90
N PRO A 542 -35.22 9.72 2.63
CA PRO A 542 -34.62 11.06 2.60
C PRO A 542 -34.25 11.55 1.20
N LEU A 543 -33.73 10.69 0.33
CA LEU A 543 -33.39 11.09 -1.04
C LEU A 543 -34.63 11.33 -1.91
N ARG A 544 -35.74 10.61 -1.67
CA ARG A 544 -37.01 10.88 -2.34
C ARG A 544 -37.61 12.23 -1.92
N ASP A 545 -37.51 12.56 -0.64
CA ASP A 545 -37.93 13.86 -0.13
C ASP A 545 -37.10 15.00 -0.72
N GLU A 546 -35.75 14.83 -0.77
CA GLU A 546 -34.83 15.80 -1.40
C GLU A 546 -35.15 15.98 -2.91
N ALA A 547 -35.41 14.88 -3.64
CA ALA A 547 -35.79 14.91 -5.05
C ALA A 547 -37.10 15.66 -5.28
N GLY A 548 -38.12 15.35 -4.46
CA GLY A 548 -39.42 16.01 -4.53
C GLY A 548 -39.33 17.52 -4.24
N ALA A 549 -38.58 17.91 -3.21
CA ALA A 549 -38.34 19.31 -2.88
C ALA A 549 -37.61 20.06 -3.98
N ALA A 550 -36.72 19.38 -4.74
CA ALA A 550 -36.01 19.95 -5.88
C ALA A 550 -36.82 19.93 -7.18
N GLY A 551 -38.00 19.29 -7.23
CA GLY A 551 -38.77 19.05 -8.45
C GLY A 551 -38.01 18.19 -9.46
N ALA A 552 -37.10 17.37 -9.02
CA ALA A 552 -36.22 16.56 -9.86
C ALA A 552 -36.81 15.18 -10.15
N ALA A 553 -36.54 14.63 -11.32
CA ALA A 553 -36.93 13.26 -11.67
C ALA A 553 -36.09 12.26 -10.84
N TRP A 554 -36.73 11.14 -10.45
CA TRP A 554 -36.05 10.06 -9.74
C TRP A 554 -35.14 9.29 -10.71
N PRO A 555 -33.83 9.11 -10.42
CA PRO A 555 -32.87 8.67 -11.43
C PRO A 555 -32.67 7.16 -11.52
N VAL A 556 -33.12 6.40 -10.52
CA VAL A 556 -33.01 4.93 -10.45
C VAL A 556 -34.39 4.29 -10.53
N GLU A 557 -34.49 2.98 -10.37
CA GLU A 557 -35.75 2.24 -10.38
C GLU A 557 -36.74 2.77 -9.31
N ASP A 558 -38.05 2.76 -9.60
CA ASP A 558 -39.08 3.33 -8.74
C ASP A 558 -39.33 2.56 -7.42
N SER A 559 -38.87 1.32 -7.35
CA SER A 559 -38.99 0.52 -6.14
C SER A 559 -37.61 0.23 -5.55
N ILE A 560 -37.49 0.34 -4.22
CA ILE A 560 -36.25 -0.02 -3.50
C ILE A 560 -35.87 -1.48 -3.75
N GLN A 561 -36.85 -2.37 -3.94
CA GLN A 561 -36.60 -3.78 -4.24
C GLN A 561 -35.91 -3.94 -5.60
N ALA A 562 -36.32 -3.19 -6.63
CA ALA A 562 -35.69 -3.27 -7.94
C ALA A 562 -34.25 -2.72 -7.92
N VAL A 563 -33.98 -1.63 -7.20
CA VAL A 563 -32.62 -1.12 -6.98
C VAL A 563 -31.75 -2.14 -6.22
N TYR A 564 -32.31 -2.77 -5.20
CA TYR A 564 -31.64 -3.85 -4.46
C TYR A 564 -31.31 -5.04 -5.36
N ASP A 565 -32.26 -5.49 -6.19
CA ASP A 565 -32.07 -6.62 -7.09
C ASP A 565 -30.97 -6.34 -8.13
N ARG A 566 -30.94 -5.11 -8.66
CA ARG A 566 -29.84 -4.62 -9.54
C ARG A 566 -28.50 -4.64 -8.80
N PHE A 567 -28.44 -4.06 -7.61
CA PHE A 567 -27.24 -4.07 -6.77
C PHE A 567 -26.75 -5.50 -6.54
N MET A 568 -27.64 -6.41 -6.10
CA MET A 568 -27.29 -7.79 -5.80
C MET A 568 -26.84 -8.58 -7.03
N LYS A 569 -27.39 -8.31 -8.20
CA LYS A 569 -26.95 -8.92 -9.48
C LYS A 569 -25.48 -8.59 -9.75
N ILE A 570 -25.09 -7.32 -9.67
CA ILE A 570 -23.73 -6.85 -9.90
C ILE A 570 -22.80 -7.39 -8.80
N ALA A 571 -23.19 -7.23 -7.55
CA ALA A 571 -22.41 -7.62 -6.39
C ALA A 571 -22.09 -9.14 -6.37
N ARG A 572 -23.05 -9.99 -6.74
CA ARG A 572 -22.83 -11.44 -6.86
C ARG A 572 -21.87 -11.78 -7.98
N ALA A 573 -21.98 -11.12 -9.12
CA ALA A 573 -21.05 -11.32 -10.25
C ALA A 573 -19.60 -10.94 -9.86
N GLU A 574 -19.41 -9.88 -9.06
CA GLU A 574 -18.10 -9.45 -8.54
C GLU A 574 -17.68 -10.21 -7.26
N LYS A 575 -18.52 -11.13 -6.73
CA LYS A 575 -18.25 -11.89 -5.50
C LYS A 575 -18.10 -11.01 -4.26
N VAL A 576 -18.90 -9.96 -4.17
CA VAL A 576 -18.97 -9.13 -2.96
C VAL A 576 -19.58 -9.94 -1.82
N THR A 577 -18.89 -10.03 -0.70
CA THR A 577 -19.33 -10.75 0.49
C THR A 577 -19.57 -9.84 1.69
N MET A 578 -18.83 -8.72 1.75
CA MET A 578 -18.89 -7.77 2.86
C MET A 578 -19.22 -6.36 2.35
N VAL A 579 -20.09 -5.67 3.07
CA VAL A 579 -20.44 -4.25 2.82
C VAL A 579 -19.89 -3.31 3.89
N ALA A 580 -19.34 -3.86 4.95
CA ALA A 580 -18.68 -3.18 6.06
C ALA A 580 -17.73 -4.18 6.75
N GLU A 581 -16.86 -3.71 7.62
CA GLU A 581 -15.93 -4.57 8.38
C GLU A 581 -16.66 -5.63 9.23
N SER A 582 -17.83 -5.30 9.74
CA SER A 582 -18.63 -6.17 10.60
C SER A 582 -19.96 -6.63 9.98
N ARG A 583 -20.19 -6.38 8.67
CA ARG A 583 -21.48 -6.66 8.03
C ARG A 583 -21.29 -7.33 6.67
N ASN A 584 -21.86 -8.53 6.55
CA ASN A 584 -21.95 -9.20 5.26
C ASN A 584 -23.02 -8.54 4.35
N ILE A 585 -23.00 -8.89 3.07
CA ILE A 585 -23.91 -8.33 2.05
C ILE A 585 -25.39 -8.64 2.34
N ASP A 586 -25.71 -9.75 3.03
CA ASP A 586 -27.09 -10.15 3.33
C ASP A 586 -27.78 -9.18 4.30
N TRP A 587 -27.00 -8.44 5.10
CA TRP A 587 -27.52 -7.35 5.95
C TRP A 587 -28.36 -6.35 5.16
N LEU A 588 -27.98 -6.04 3.91
CA LEU A 588 -28.69 -5.06 3.09
C LEU A 588 -30.17 -5.45 2.83
N ARG A 589 -30.46 -6.76 2.81
CA ARG A 589 -31.83 -7.27 2.71
C ARG A 589 -32.72 -6.80 3.86
N SER A 590 -32.17 -6.70 5.07
CA SER A 590 -32.90 -6.21 6.23
C SER A 590 -33.27 -4.73 6.11
N VAL A 591 -32.37 -3.92 5.52
CA VAL A 591 -32.61 -2.50 5.25
C VAL A 591 -33.80 -2.33 4.29
N VAL A 592 -33.80 -3.07 3.17
CA VAL A 592 -34.87 -3.03 2.17
C VAL A 592 -36.23 -3.43 2.78
N LYS A 593 -36.26 -4.51 3.57
CA LYS A 593 -37.48 -4.94 4.27
C LYS A 593 -38.03 -3.87 5.20
N ASN A 594 -37.17 -3.22 5.98
CA ASN A 594 -37.58 -2.20 6.94
C ASN A 594 -38.19 -0.96 6.24
N VAL A 595 -37.64 -0.55 5.07
CA VAL A 595 -38.21 0.54 4.29
C VAL A 595 -39.59 0.13 3.70
N ALA A 596 -39.71 -1.08 3.15
CA ALA A 596 -40.96 -1.57 2.59
C ALA A 596 -42.09 -1.68 3.63
N THR A 597 -41.78 -2.10 4.87
CA THR A 597 -42.76 -2.23 5.95
C THR A 597 -43.25 -0.88 6.48
N ARG A 598 -42.41 0.16 6.50
CA ARG A 598 -42.80 1.53 6.89
C ARG A 598 -43.80 2.18 5.94
N LYS A 599 -43.83 1.76 4.66
CA LYS A 599 -44.81 2.23 3.67
C LYS A 599 -46.17 1.52 3.77
N ALA A 600 -46.22 0.34 4.39
CA ALA A 600 -47.45 -0.44 4.52
C ALA A 600 -48.26 -0.08 5.80
N ASN A 601 -47.63 0.65 6.73
CA ASN A 601 -48.27 1.20 7.93
C ASN A 601 -48.47 2.73 7.78
#